data_e6ca524438f49885850ceb8dd7c08a73
#
_entry.id   e6ca524438f49885850ceb8dd7c08a73
#
_cell.length_a   1.000
_cell.length_b   1.000
_cell.length_c   1.000
_cell.angle_alpha   90.00
_cell.angle_beta   90.00
_cell.angle_gamma   90.00
#
_symmetry.space_group_name_H-M   'P 1'
#
loop_
_entity.id
_entity.type
_entity.pdbx_description
1 polymer ?
#
loop_
_entity_poly.entity_id
_entity_poly.type
_entity_poly.pdbx_seq_one_letter_code
_entity_poly.pdbx_strand_id
1 'polypeptide(L)'
;MASFKGNKLYVHGSGLKTGILITNLGTPDEPTKSSLKTYLKQFLSDERVIETPKAIWWPILNGIVLNTRPAKSAKNYKSVWTEEGSPLLFHTKNQLSKIKEFINKKYQNIVFAIGMRYGNPSISKGLNNL
;
A
#
# COMPACT_ATOMS: atom_id res chain seq x y z
N MET A 1 16.42 -19.66 0.30
CA MET A 1 16.91 -18.97 -0.91
C MET A 1 15.76 -18.24 -1.57
N ALA A 2 15.90 -16.94 -1.85
CA ALA A 2 14.89 -16.20 -2.61
C ALA A 2 14.90 -16.71 -4.06
N SER A 3 13.76 -17.26 -4.51
CA SER A 3 13.60 -17.68 -5.89
C SER A 3 13.27 -16.46 -6.75
N PHE A 4 14.21 -16.03 -7.56
CA PHE A 4 13.95 -15.02 -8.59
C PHE A 4 13.07 -15.62 -9.68
N LYS A 5 11.87 -15.10 -9.83
CA LYS A 5 10.99 -15.44 -10.96
C LYS A 5 11.09 -14.31 -11.98
N GLY A 6 11.88 -14.53 -13.02
CA GLY A 6 11.90 -13.62 -14.18
C GLY A 6 10.56 -13.64 -14.92
N ASN A 7 10.28 -12.57 -15.65
CA ASN A 7 9.12 -12.53 -16.54
C ASN A 7 9.36 -13.50 -17.71
N LYS A 8 8.56 -14.58 -17.80
CA LYS A 8 8.65 -15.59 -18.87
C LYS A 8 8.36 -15.02 -20.27
N LEU A 9 7.72 -13.87 -20.35
CA LEU A 9 7.38 -13.18 -21.60
C LEU A 9 8.39 -12.06 -21.95
N TYR A 10 9.47 -11.93 -21.19
CA TYR A 10 10.49 -10.95 -21.48
C TYR A 10 11.27 -11.34 -22.76
N VAL A 11 11.25 -10.44 -23.73
CA VAL A 11 12.03 -10.58 -24.98
C VAL A 11 13.22 -9.62 -24.90
N HIS A 12 14.44 -10.16 -24.98
CA HIS A 12 15.65 -9.35 -25.06
C HIS A 12 15.61 -8.48 -26.33
N GLY A 13 15.85 -7.18 -26.16
CA GLY A 13 15.76 -6.20 -27.27
C GLY A 13 14.39 -5.51 -27.42
N SER A 14 13.38 -5.90 -26.62
CA SER A 14 12.18 -5.06 -26.46
C SER A 14 12.58 -3.68 -25.92
N GLY A 15 12.01 -2.60 -26.46
CA GLY A 15 12.35 -1.23 -26.08
C GLY A 15 12.35 -1.03 -24.57
N LEU A 16 13.37 -0.36 -24.06
CA LEU A 16 13.51 -0.04 -22.63
C LEU A 16 12.33 0.81 -22.16
N LYS A 17 11.64 0.34 -21.12
CA LYS A 17 10.64 1.11 -20.38
C LYS A 17 11.18 1.47 -19.00
N THR A 18 10.96 2.69 -18.57
CA THR A 18 11.28 3.11 -17.20
C THR A 18 10.01 3.06 -16.36
N GLY A 19 10.04 2.25 -15.29
CA GLY A 19 8.95 2.19 -14.31
C GLY A 19 9.15 3.17 -13.17
N ILE A 20 8.13 3.99 -12.87
CA ILE A 20 8.09 4.86 -11.68
C ILE A 20 7.02 4.35 -10.73
N LEU A 21 7.44 3.88 -9.57
CA LEU A 21 6.55 3.45 -8.49
C LEU A 21 6.48 4.55 -7.42
N ILE A 22 5.29 5.12 -7.23
CA ILE A 22 5.03 6.01 -6.10
C ILE A 22 4.58 5.17 -4.92
N THR A 23 5.27 5.31 -3.80
CA THR A 23 4.96 4.55 -2.59
C THR A 23 4.48 5.46 -1.46
N ASN A 24 3.56 4.94 -0.65
CA ASN A 24 3.12 5.60 0.57
C ASN A 24 2.85 4.55 1.66
N LEU A 25 2.59 5.01 2.89
CA LEU A 25 2.35 4.15 4.06
C LEU A 25 1.17 3.20 3.81
N GLY A 26 0.10 3.72 3.30
CA GLY A 26 -1.13 2.97 3.05
C GLY A 26 -2.27 3.34 3.99
N THR A 27 -3.41 2.72 3.73
CA THR A 27 -4.68 3.02 4.37
C THR A 27 -5.57 1.78 4.32
N PRO A 28 -6.56 1.62 5.23
CA PRO A 28 -7.57 0.58 5.07
C PRO A 28 -8.38 0.79 3.79
N ASP A 29 -8.94 -0.29 3.24
CA ASP A 29 -9.77 -0.21 2.02
C ASP A 29 -11.09 0.53 2.28
N GLU A 30 -11.64 0.40 3.50
CA GLU A 30 -12.89 1.02 3.93
C GLU A 30 -12.81 1.46 5.39
N PRO A 31 -13.60 2.46 5.83
CA PRO A 31 -13.67 2.87 7.22
C PRO A 31 -14.56 1.95 8.06
N THR A 32 -14.47 0.63 7.86
CA THR A 32 -15.22 -0.41 8.56
C THR A 32 -14.36 -1.16 9.57
N LYS A 33 -14.99 -1.71 10.61
CA LYS A 33 -14.29 -2.51 11.61
C LYS A 33 -13.49 -3.67 10.98
N SER A 34 -14.04 -4.34 9.97
CA SER A 34 -13.40 -5.47 9.29
C SER A 34 -12.15 -5.02 8.54
N SER A 35 -12.28 -3.98 7.72
CA SER A 35 -11.17 -3.43 6.94
C SER A 35 -10.06 -2.89 7.84
N LEU A 36 -10.43 -2.17 8.92
CA LEU A 36 -9.47 -1.71 9.93
C LEU A 36 -8.77 -2.85 10.65
N LYS A 37 -9.46 -3.96 10.95
CA LYS A 37 -8.84 -5.13 11.57
C LYS A 37 -7.76 -5.72 10.68
N THR A 38 -8.03 -5.86 9.38
CA THR A 38 -7.06 -6.35 8.38
C THR A 38 -5.86 -5.41 8.25
N TYR A 39 -6.12 -4.13 8.09
CA TYR A 39 -5.08 -3.10 7.97
C TYR A 39 -4.20 -3.02 9.23
N LEU A 40 -4.80 -2.94 10.41
CA LEU A 40 -4.08 -2.89 11.68
C LEU A 40 -3.27 -4.16 11.95
N LYS A 41 -3.79 -5.34 11.56
CA LYS A 41 -3.04 -6.59 11.68
C LYS A 41 -1.77 -6.53 10.83
N GLN A 42 -1.86 -6.10 9.59
CA GLN A 42 -0.70 -5.96 8.71
C GLN A 42 0.29 -4.92 9.24
N PHE A 43 -0.19 -3.75 9.62
CA PHE A 43 0.62 -2.64 10.12
C PHE A 43 1.34 -2.95 11.43
N LEU A 44 0.61 -3.49 12.41
CA LEU A 44 1.15 -3.78 13.75
C LEU A 44 1.90 -5.12 13.85
N SER A 45 1.91 -5.93 12.78
CA SER A 45 2.74 -7.13 12.69
C SER A 45 4.14 -6.87 12.13
N ASP A 46 4.39 -5.66 11.59
CA ASP A 46 5.71 -5.30 11.07
C ASP A 46 6.65 -4.92 12.23
N GLU A 47 7.80 -5.59 12.29
CA GLU A 47 8.83 -5.36 13.32
C GLU A 47 9.41 -3.95 13.29
N ARG A 48 9.34 -3.27 12.13
CA ARG A 48 9.76 -1.87 11.99
C ARG A 48 8.78 -0.89 12.63
N VAL A 49 7.56 -1.33 12.93
CA VAL A 49 6.52 -0.54 13.59
C VAL A 49 6.45 -0.86 15.07
N ILE A 50 6.58 -2.15 15.41
CA ILE A 50 6.53 -2.65 16.78
C ILE A 50 7.80 -3.47 17.04
N GLU A 51 8.70 -2.92 17.82
CA GLU A 51 10.00 -3.53 18.16
C GLU A 51 9.89 -4.61 19.25
N THR A 52 8.69 -4.79 19.84
CA THR A 52 8.45 -5.82 20.85
C THR A 52 8.64 -7.23 20.26
N PRO A 53 9.36 -8.15 20.95
CA PRO A 53 9.54 -9.51 20.48
C PRO A 53 8.22 -10.19 20.12
N LYS A 54 8.19 -10.87 18.97
CA LYS A 54 6.96 -11.50 18.42
C LYS A 54 6.24 -12.41 19.40
N ALA A 55 6.99 -13.17 20.20
CA ALA A 55 6.42 -14.09 21.17
C ALA A 55 5.55 -13.38 22.21
N ILE A 56 5.90 -12.16 22.59
CA ILE A 56 5.16 -11.32 23.54
C ILE A 56 4.06 -10.56 22.80
N TRP A 57 4.39 -9.97 21.65
CA TRP A 57 3.47 -9.09 20.94
C TRP A 57 2.30 -9.83 20.27
N TRP A 58 2.55 -11.01 19.72
CA TRP A 58 1.53 -11.77 18.99
C TRP A 58 0.26 -12.09 19.78
N PRO A 59 0.32 -12.58 21.03
CA PRO A 59 -0.87 -12.77 21.87
C PRO A 59 -1.59 -11.44 22.15
N ILE A 60 -0.87 -10.38 22.44
CA ILE A 60 -1.43 -9.06 22.72
C ILE A 60 -2.14 -8.51 21.48
N LEU A 61 -1.49 -8.59 20.32
CA LEU A 61 -2.05 -8.12 19.06
C LEU A 61 -3.36 -8.84 18.74
N ASN A 62 -3.37 -10.17 18.74
CA ASN A 62 -4.53 -10.95 18.31
C ASN A 62 -5.61 -11.05 19.40
N GLY A 63 -5.22 -11.13 20.68
CA GLY A 63 -6.15 -11.28 21.81
C GLY A 63 -6.81 -9.97 22.21
N ILE A 64 -6.08 -8.87 22.21
CA ILE A 64 -6.55 -7.59 22.76
C ILE A 64 -6.70 -6.54 21.64
N VAL A 65 -5.61 -6.19 20.95
CA VAL A 65 -5.56 -5.02 20.07
C VAL A 65 -6.53 -5.15 18.90
N LEU A 66 -6.51 -6.28 18.19
CA LEU A 66 -7.36 -6.51 17.02
C LEU A 66 -8.84 -6.77 17.36
N ASN A 67 -9.18 -6.92 18.63
CA ASN A 67 -10.56 -7.06 19.09
C ASN A 67 -11.16 -5.73 19.58
N THR A 68 -10.32 -4.83 20.11
CA THR A 68 -10.76 -3.57 20.72
C THR A 68 -10.53 -2.35 19.83
N ARG A 69 -9.34 -2.19 19.22
CA ARG A 69 -8.98 -1.00 18.44
C ARG A 69 -9.71 -0.84 17.11
N PRO A 70 -10.04 -1.89 16.32
CA PRO A 70 -10.61 -1.69 15.00
C PRO A 70 -11.92 -0.91 15.00
N ALA A 71 -12.80 -1.11 15.98
CA ALA A 71 -14.07 -0.38 16.08
C ALA A 71 -13.84 1.12 16.34
N LYS A 72 -12.95 1.46 17.28
CA LYS A 72 -12.59 2.85 17.58
C LYS A 72 -11.89 3.52 16.40
N SER A 73 -10.95 2.83 15.78
CA SER A 73 -10.24 3.33 14.59
C SER A 73 -11.18 3.53 13.41
N ALA A 74 -12.12 2.61 13.16
CA ALA A 74 -13.11 2.76 12.09
C ALA A 74 -13.94 4.04 12.25
N LYS A 75 -14.32 4.38 13.48
CA LYS A 75 -15.05 5.63 13.77
C LYS A 75 -14.21 6.87 13.41
N ASN A 76 -12.92 6.88 13.76
CA ASN A 76 -12.01 7.97 13.44
C ASN A 76 -11.74 8.06 11.93
N TYR A 77 -11.53 6.93 11.26
CA TYR A 77 -11.37 6.92 9.80
C TYR A 77 -12.63 7.41 9.08
N LYS A 78 -13.83 7.02 9.58
CA LYS A 78 -15.09 7.46 9.00
C LYS A 78 -15.26 9.00 9.06
N SER A 79 -14.75 9.66 10.09
CA SER A 79 -14.86 11.12 10.21
C SER A 79 -14.00 11.91 9.22
N VAL A 80 -12.96 11.28 8.65
CA VAL A 80 -12.08 11.90 7.65
C VAL A 80 -12.26 11.30 6.24
N TRP A 81 -13.12 10.29 6.11
CA TRP A 81 -13.38 9.61 4.85
C TRP A 81 -14.19 10.51 3.93
N THR A 82 -13.81 10.58 2.65
CA THR A 82 -14.48 11.37 1.64
C THR A 82 -15.25 10.47 0.66
N GLU A 83 -16.00 11.07 -0.27
CA GLU A 83 -16.64 10.34 -1.36
C GLU A 83 -15.62 9.64 -2.28
N GLU A 84 -14.41 10.22 -2.39
CA GLU A 84 -13.30 9.64 -3.15
C GLU A 84 -12.54 8.56 -2.35
N GLY A 85 -12.96 8.28 -1.11
CA GLY A 85 -12.35 7.29 -0.23
C GLY A 85 -11.36 7.88 0.77
N SER A 86 -10.28 7.14 1.05
CA SER A 86 -9.23 7.60 1.96
C SER A 86 -8.50 8.82 1.43
N PRO A 87 -8.38 9.92 2.18
CA PRO A 87 -7.62 11.10 1.77
C PRO A 87 -6.18 10.77 1.37
N LEU A 88 -5.50 9.87 2.11
CA LEU A 88 -4.14 9.47 1.80
C LEU A 88 -4.03 8.84 0.40
N LEU A 89 -4.91 7.90 0.07
CA LEU A 89 -4.91 7.26 -1.24
C LEU A 89 -5.32 8.23 -2.35
N PHE A 90 -6.33 9.05 -2.10
CA PHE A 90 -6.80 10.08 -3.03
C PHE A 90 -5.68 11.06 -3.38
N HIS A 91 -5.02 11.64 -2.38
CA HIS A 91 -3.91 12.56 -2.62
C HIS A 91 -2.72 11.89 -3.31
N THR A 92 -2.40 10.63 -2.96
CA THR A 92 -1.34 9.88 -3.64
C THR A 92 -1.66 9.68 -5.13
N LYS A 93 -2.90 9.35 -5.47
CA LYS A 93 -3.36 9.24 -6.87
C LYS A 93 -3.26 10.57 -7.61
N ASN A 94 -3.67 11.67 -6.98
CA ASN A 94 -3.58 13.00 -7.55
C ASN A 94 -2.13 13.44 -7.78
N GLN A 95 -1.24 13.16 -6.84
CA GLN A 95 0.19 13.42 -7.00
C GLN A 95 0.75 12.63 -8.18
N LEU A 96 0.44 11.34 -8.29
CA LEU A 96 0.85 10.52 -9.42
C LEU A 96 0.34 11.09 -10.75
N SER A 97 -0.93 11.49 -10.82
CA SER A 97 -1.51 12.07 -12.04
C SER A 97 -0.76 13.32 -12.49
N LYS A 98 -0.47 14.24 -11.58
CA LYS A 98 0.30 15.46 -11.88
C LYS A 98 1.73 15.16 -12.30
N ILE A 99 2.42 14.23 -11.63
CA ILE A 99 3.77 13.79 -11.99
C ILE A 99 3.77 13.18 -13.40
N LYS A 100 2.80 12.29 -13.67
CA LYS A 100 2.64 11.65 -14.97
C LYS A 100 2.41 12.68 -16.09
N GLU A 101 1.53 13.64 -15.86
CA GLU A 101 1.29 14.73 -16.82
C GLU A 101 2.55 15.54 -17.12
N PHE A 102 3.30 15.91 -16.06
CA PHE A 102 4.53 16.68 -16.21
C PHE A 102 5.62 15.90 -16.94
N ILE A 103 5.83 14.64 -16.57
CA ILE A 103 6.89 13.79 -17.13
C ILE A 103 6.59 13.42 -18.59
N ASN A 104 5.34 13.06 -18.91
CA ASN A 104 4.96 12.65 -20.28
C ASN A 104 5.07 13.77 -21.31
N LYS A 105 5.13 15.04 -20.90
CA LYS A 105 5.42 16.17 -21.80
C LYS A 105 6.84 16.12 -22.36
N LYS A 106 7.78 15.49 -21.63
CA LYS A 106 9.21 15.53 -21.95
C LYS A 106 9.80 14.14 -22.26
N TYR A 107 9.25 13.08 -21.66
CA TYR A 107 9.80 11.73 -21.74
C TYR A 107 8.74 10.76 -22.24
N GLN A 108 9.16 9.83 -23.09
CA GLN A 108 8.32 8.74 -23.60
C GLN A 108 8.73 7.40 -22.94
N ASN A 109 7.88 6.39 -23.07
CA ASN A 109 8.14 5.03 -22.56
C ASN A 109 8.31 4.94 -21.01
N ILE A 110 7.59 5.81 -20.28
CA ILE A 110 7.56 5.75 -18.81
C ILE A 110 6.22 5.18 -18.36
N VAL A 111 6.28 4.17 -17.50
CA VAL A 111 5.12 3.53 -16.89
C VAL A 111 5.04 3.93 -15.43
N PHE A 112 3.84 4.17 -14.92
CA PHE A 112 3.63 4.65 -13.56
C PHE A 112 2.72 3.70 -12.79
N ALA A 113 3.06 3.44 -11.54
CA ALA A 113 2.22 2.67 -10.63
C ALA A 113 2.24 3.26 -9.20
N ILE A 114 1.27 2.85 -8.39
CA ILE A 114 1.20 3.14 -6.96
C ILE A 114 1.37 1.83 -6.19
N GLY A 115 2.12 1.89 -5.10
CA GLY A 115 2.24 0.79 -4.15
C GLY A 115 2.17 1.28 -2.71
N MET A 116 1.29 0.69 -1.92
CA MET A 116 1.16 0.97 -0.49
C MET A 116 1.97 -0.03 0.32
N ARG A 117 2.65 0.46 1.36
CA ARG A 117 3.37 -0.42 2.30
C ARG A 117 2.41 -1.36 3.02
N TYR A 118 1.26 -0.83 3.44
CA TYR A 118 0.17 -1.57 4.08
C TYR A 118 -1.15 -1.29 3.36
N GLY A 119 -2.03 -2.31 3.25
CA GLY A 119 -3.27 -2.20 2.49
C GLY A 119 -3.08 -2.29 0.98
N ASN A 120 -3.98 -1.67 0.23
CA ASN A 120 -4.08 -1.80 -1.22
C ASN A 120 -3.96 -0.45 -1.96
N PRO A 121 -3.41 -0.48 -3.22
CA PRO A 121 -2.68 -1.60 -3.84
C PRO A 121 -1.32 -1.84 -3.16
N SER A 122 -0.94 -3.09 -2.96
CA SER A 122 0.37 -3.40 -2.35
C SER A 122 1.54 -2.99 -3.26
N ILE A 123 2.73 -2.82 -2.68
CA ILE A 123 3.98 -2.56 -3.44
C ILE A 123 4.20 -3.66 -4.49
N SER A 124 3.97 -4.94 -4.12
CA SER A 124 4.11 -6.05 -5.07
C SER A 124 3.14 -5.92 -6.26
N LYS A 125 1.88 -5.54 -6.00
CA LYS A 125 0.90 -5.27 -7.07
C LYS A 125 1.31 -4.06 -7.92
N GLY A 126 1.82 -3.01 -7.29
CA GLY A 126 2.35 -1.84 -8.01
C GLY A 126 3.50 -2.21 -8.94
N LEU A 127 4.46 -3.01 -8.47
CA LEU A 127 5.58 -3.50 -9.28
C LEU A 127 5.13 -4.37 -10.46
N ASN A 128 4.11 -5.23 -10.26
CA ASN A 128 3.58 -6.06 -11.34
C ASN A 128 2.84 -5.26 -12.43
N ASN A 129 2.47 -4.01 -12.14
CA ASN A 129 1.79 -3.12 -13.08
C ASN A 129 2.78 -2.22 -13.87
N LEU A 130 4.08 -2.29 -13.56
CA LEU A 130 5.17 -1.62 -14.29
C LEU A 130 5.74 -2.49 -15.40
#